data_67e3a2ba02b68dee90814794f649b10c
#
_entry.id   67e3a2ba02b68dee90814794f649b10c
#
_cell.length_a   1.000
_cell.length_b   1.000
_cell.length_c   1.000
_cell.angle_alpha   90.00
_cell.angle_beta   90.00
_cell.angle_gamma   90.00
#
_symmetry.space_group_name_H-M   'P 1'
#
loop_
_entity.id
_entity.type
_entity.pdbx_description
1 polymer ?
#
loop_
_entity_poly.entity_id
_entity_poly.type
_entity_poly.pdbx_seq_one_letter_code
_entity_poly.pdbx_strand_id
1 'polypeptide(L)'
;MRITLIRNATVLLELRGRRLLVDPMLDPAGARPPIEDTANPVRNPTVELPFPAEQAVDGLDAVLVTHCHKDHLDDTAERLLPRDVPVFCQPEDEERLRDVGLDARPIDASLDWNGLTLHRVPAQHGFGAVAEALAPVSGFVLDELYIAGDTVWYDGVRETIERFEPRIAVVNAGGASFLEGSLIVMGIDDVREVAARVPTVVCVHLEALNHCFLTRAELAAAVPGAVIPRDGETLSV
;
A
#
# COMPACT_ATOMS: atom_id res chain seq x y z
N MET A 1 -7.09 -1.85 -17.12
CA MET A 1 -7.28 -1.72 -15.64
C MET A 1 -7.31 -0.25 -15.28
N ARG A 2 -8.01 0.14 -14.19
CA ARG A 2 -7.95 1.52 -13.66
C ARG A 2 -7.41 1.48 -12.25
N ILE A 3 -6.53 2.40 -11.91
CA ILE A 3 -5.91 2.57 -10.60
C ILE A 3 -6.18 3.99 -10.15
N THR A 4 -6.93 4.19 -9.07
CA THR A 4 -7.15 5.50 -8.46
C THR A 4 -6.38 5.60 -7.16
N LEU A 5 -5.40 6.50 -7.07
CA LEU A 5 -4.79 6.83 -5.79
C LEU A 5 -5.78 7.68 -5.00
N ILE A 6 -6.24 7.20 -3.85
CA ILE A 6 -7.06 8.00 -2.95
C ILE A 6 -6.15 8.89 -2.12
N ARG A 7 -5.28 8.29 -1.30
CA ARG A 7 -4.26 8.97 -0.49
C ARG A 7 -3.30 7.94 0.10
N ASN A 8 -2.04 8.29 0.30
CA ASN A 8 -1.04 7.40 0.89
C ASN A 8 -0.89 6.09 0.10
N ALA A 9 -1.06 4.93 0.75
CA ALA A 9 -1.13 3.60 0.14
C ALA A 9 -2.55 3.21 -0.30
N THR A 10 -3.56 4.05 -0.02
CA THR A 10 -4.96 3.72 -0.31
C THR A 10 -5.25 3.86 -1.80
N VAL A 11 -5.44 2.73 -2.46
CA VAL A 11 -5.66 2.63 -3.90
C VAL A 11 -6.97 1.91 -4.19
N LEU A 12 -7.81 2.49 -5.05
CA LEU A 12 -8.97 1.80 -5.62
C LEU A 12 -8.59 1.20 -6.98
N LEU A 13 -8.69 -0.10 -7.08
CA LEU A 13 -8.47 -0.87 -8.30
C LEU A 13 -9.81 -1.22 -8.96
N GLU A 14 -9.92 -0.95 -10.25
CA GLU A 14 -11.02 -1.44 -11.08
C GLU A 14 -10.44 -2.37 -12.14
N LEU A 15 -10.61 -3.67 -11.94
CA LEU A 15 -10.08 -4.72 -12.80
C LEU A 15 -11.12 -5.81 -13.05
N ARG A 16 -11.26 -6.25 -14.29
CA ARG A 16 -12.23 -7.29 -14.70
C ARG A 16 -13.67 -7.00 -14.24
N GLY A 17 -14.07 -5.71 -14.16
CA GLY A 17 -15.39 -5.29 -13.69
C GLY A 17 -15.59 -5.38 -12.18
N ARG A 18 -14.52 -5.52 -11.39
CA ARG A 18 -14.51 -5.57 -9.93
C ARG A 18 -13.85 -4.33 -9.34
N ARG A 19 -14.32 -3.91 -8.17
CA ARG A 19 -13.78 -2.80 -7.39
C ARG A 19 -13.12 -3.36 -6.12
N LEU A 20 -11.81 -3.22 -6.04
CA LEU A 20 -10.99 -3.68 -4.92
C LEU A 20 -10.31 -2.46 -4.27
N LEU A 21 -10.59 -2.22 -3.00
CA LEU A 21 -9.93 -1.16 -2.21
C LEU A 21 -8.70 -1.76 -1.51
N VAL A 22 -7.55 -1.13 -1.71
CA VAL A 22 -6.27 -1.56 -1.10
C VAL A 22 -5.91 -0.59 0.01
N ASP A 23 -5.49 -1.12 1.15
CA ASP A 23 -4.92 -0.41 2.30
C ASP A 23 -5.68 0.88 2.67
N PRO A 24 -6.94 0.77 3.13
CA PRO A 24 -7.78 1.93 3.37
C PRO A 24 -7.34 2.74 4.62
N MET A 25 -6.73 3.90 4.38
CA MET A 25 -6.46 4.95 5.37
C MET A 25 -7.42 6.12 5.13
N LEU A 26 -8.52 6.17 5.88
CA LEU A 26 -9.66 7.07 5.65
C LEU A 26 -9.88 8.10 6.75
N ASP A 27 -9.03 8.16 7.77
CA ASP A 27 -9.09 9.18 8.82
C ASP A 27 -8.93 10.60 8.23
N PRO A 28 -9.57 11.64 8.78
CA PRO A 28 -9.33 13.02 8.38
C PRO A 28 -7.89 13.45 8.71
N ALA A 29 -7.40 14.47 8.03
CA ALA A 29 -6.07 15.02 8.30
C ALA A 29 -5.92 15.40 9.78
N GLY A 30 -4.75 15.12 10.35
CA GLY A 30 -4.42 15.41 11.73
C GLY A 30 -5.14 14.56 12.79
N ALA A 31 -5.88 13.52 12.42
CA ALA A 31 -6.64 12.68 13.36
C ALA A 31 -5.74 11.96 14.37
N ARG A 32 -4.52 11.58 13.95
CA ARG A 32 -3.59 10.79 14.77
C ARG A 32 -2.37 11.59 15.20
N PRO A 33 -1.73 11.23 16.33
CA PRO A 33 -0.43 11.78 16.66
C PRO A 33 0.59 11.47 15.56
N PRO A 34 1.72 12.20 15.52
CA PRO A 34 2.83 11.85 14.66
C PRO A 34 3.35 10.44 15.00
N ILE A 35 3.89 9.74 14.00
CA ILE A 35 4.76 8.58 14.25
C ILE A 35 5.99 9.11 14.99
N GLU A 36 6.29 8.47 16.11
CA GLU A 36 7.40 8.86 16.99
C GLU A 36 8.77 8.60 16.37
N ASP A 37 9.80 9.15 16.95
CA ASP A 37 11.19 9.01 16.49
C ASP A 37 11.41 9.42 15.02
N THR A 38 10.72 10.46 14.58
CA THR A 38 10.84 11.03 13.24
C THR A 38 11.21 12.51 13.28
N ALA A 39 11.82 13.02 12.21
CA ALA A 39 12.27 14.41 12.15
C ALA A 39 11.12 15.44 12.04
N ASN A 40 9.91 15.00 11.67
CA ASN A 40 8.76 15.88 11.42
C ASN A 40 7.62 15.56 12.40
N PRO A 41 7.42 16.34 13.49
CA PRO A 41 6.44 16.03 14.53
C PRO A 41 5.02 16.53 14.21
N VAL A 42 4.58 16.48 12.95
CA VAL A 42 3.22 16.87 12.55
C VAL A 42 2.26 15.68 12.69
N ARG A 43 0.99 15.97 12.97
CA ARG A 43 -0.04 14.95 13.10
C ARG A 43 -0.37 14.31 11.76
N ASN A 44 -0.74 13.03 11.80
CA ASN A 44 -1.11 12.21 10.64
C ASN A 44 -2.63 12.04 10.50
N PRO A 45 -3.14 11.81 9.28
CA PRO A 45 -2.47 12.08 7.98
C PRO A 45 -2.14 13.57 7.83
N THR A 46 -1.11 13.92 7.03
CA THR A 46 -0.69 15.31 6.82
C THR A 46 -1.54 16.05 5.78
N VAL A 47 -2.32 15.31 5.00
CA VAL A 47 -3.19 15.83 3.93
C VAL A 47 -4.60 15.28 4.05
N GLU A 48 -5.59 16.02 3.56
CA GLU A 48 -7.00 15.59 3.53
C GLU A 48 -7.26 14.53 2.45
N LEU A 49 -8.38 13.80 2.59
CA LEU A 49 -8.90 12.98 1.50
C LEU A 49 -9.39 13.87 0.35
N PRO A 50 -9.26 13.42 -0.92
CA PRO A 50 -9.73 14.17 -2.08
C PRO A 50 -11.26 14.23 -2.20
N PHE A 51 -11.97 13.38 -1.45
CA PHE A 51 -13.44 13.27 -1.38
C PHE A 51 -13.85 12.62 -0.04
N PRO A 52 -15.16 12.66 0.33
CA PRO A 52 -15.65 12.02 1.57
C PRO A 52 -15.29 10.55 1.66
N ALA A 53 -14.89 10.09 2.86
CA ALA A 53 -14.43 8.71 3.11
C ALA A 53 -15.45 7.64 2.69
N GLU A 54 -16.75 7.94 2.82
CA GLU A 54 -17.84 7.05 2.43
C GLU A 54 -17.83 6.71 0.94
N GLN A 55 -17.34 7.62 0.09
CA GLN A 55 -17.20 7.38 -1.36
C GLN A 55 -16.10 6.37 -1.69
N ALA A 56 -15.09 6.24 -0.83
CA ALA A 56 -14.03 5.26 -1.00
C ALA A 56 -14.54 3.82 -0.84
N VAL A 57 -15.55 3.62 0.00
CA VAL A 57 -16.09 2.29 0.35
C VAL A 57 -17.37 1.94 -0.40
N ASP A 58 -17.87 2.83 -1.27
CA ASP A 58 -19.11 2.58 -2.03
C ASP A 58 -18.87 1.57 -3.15
N GLY A 59 -19.78 0.59 -3.25
CA GLY A 59 -19.81 -0.40 -4.33
C GLY A 59 -18.55 -1.29 -4.42
N LEU A 60 -17.89 -1.57 -3.30
CA LEU A 60 -16.74 -2.48 -3.26
C LEU A 60 -17.17 -3.93 -3.46
N ASP A 61 -16.40 -4.69 -4.23
CA ASP A 61 -16.49 -6.14 -4.33
C ASP A 61 -15.56 -6.84 -3.31
N ALA A 62 -14.45 -6.20 -2.93
CA ALA A 62 -13.50 -6.69 -1.93
C ALA A 62 -12.60 -5.57 -1.39
N VAL A 63 -11.89 -5.89 -0.31
CA VAL A 63 -10.79 -5.09 0.25
C VAL A 63 -9.54 -5.96 0.29
N LEU A 64 -8.37 -5.38 0.07
CA LEU A 64 -7.07 -6.01 0.28
C LEU A 64 -6.28 -5.19 1.30
N VAL A 65 -5.83 -5.83 2.36
CA VAL A 65 -4.97 -5.22 3.38
C VAL A 65 -3.62 -5.91 3.35
N THR A 66 -2.58 -5.16 3.00
CA THR A 66 -1.21 -5.70 2.95
C THR A 66 -0.70 -6.04 4.34
N HIS A 67 -1.02 -5.19 5.32
CA HIS A 67 -0.76 -5.36 6.75
C HIS A 67 -1.58 -4.35 7.57
N CYS A 68 -1.71 -4.58 8.87
CA CYS A 68 -2.60 -3.81 9.74
C CYS A 68 -1.95 -2.62 10.47
N HIS A 69 -0.90 -2.00 9.93
CA HIS A 69 -0.46 -0.70 10.45
C HIS A 69 -1.55 0.36 10.19
N LYS A 70 -1.60 1.39 11.06
CA LYS A 70 -2.70 2.37 11.07
C LYS A 70 -2.72 3.33 9.87
N ASP A 71 -1.69 3.34 9.08
CA ASP A 71 -1.59 4.05 7.80
C ASP A 71 -1.98 3.18 6.59
N HIS A 72 -2.31 1.89 6.84
CA HIS A 72 -2.85 0.94 5.86
C HIS A 72 -4.27 0.48 6.21
N LEU A 73 -4.64 0.47 7.50
CA LEU A 73 -6.00 0.24 7.95
C LEU A 73 -6.27 1.05 9.21
N ASP A 74 -6.96 2.17 9.07
CA ASP A 74 -7.29 3.06 10.19
C ASP A 74 -8.68 2.83 10.79
N ASP A 75 -8.96 3.54 11.90
CA ASP A 75 -10.22 3.37 12.64
C ASP A 75 -11.44 3.84 11.84
N THR A 76 -11.29 4.80 10.95
CA THR A 76 -12.37 5.25 10.05
C THR A 76 -12.67 4.18 9.01
N ALA A 77 -11.66 3.58 8.41
CA ALA A 77 -11.83 2.45 7.50
C ALA A 77 -12.47 1.25 8.20
N GLU A 78 -11.98 0.85 9.37
CA GLU A 78 -12.58 -0.23 10.17
C GLU A 78 -14.08 0.01 10.45
N ARG A 79 -14.49 1.26 10.65
CA ARG A 79 -15.89 1.62 10.89
C ARG A 79 -16.75 1.65 9.63
N LEU A 80 -16.21 2.13 8.51
CA LEU A 80 -16.95 2.38 7.27
C LEU A 80 -17.00 1.17 6.33
N LEU A 81 -16.04 0.26 6.40
CA LEU A 81 -16.01 -0.91 5.51
C LEU A 81 -17.26 -1.78 5.68
N PRO A 82 -17.92 -2.16 4.57
CA PRO A 82 -19.07 -3.05 4.59
C PRO A 82 -18.72 -4.41 5.21
N ARG A 83 -19.60 -4.95 6.05
CA ARG A 83 -19.36 -6.20 6.80
C ARG A 83 -19.53 -7.46 5.96
N ASP A 84 -20.17 -7.36 4.82
CA ASP A 84 -20.46 -8.43 3.86
C ASP A 84 -19.47 -8.46 2.68
N VAL A 85 -18.50 -7.56 2.67
CA VAL A 85 -17.43 -7.50 1.66
C VAL A 85 -16.19 -8.25 2.20
N PRO A 86 -15.62 -9.22 1.44
CA PRO A 86 -14.42 -9.93 1.88
C PRO A 86 -13.21 -9.01 2.00
N VAL A 87 -12.46 -9.17 3.09
CA VAL A 87 -11.20 -8.48 3.34
C VAL A 87 -10.07 -9.49 3.23
N PHE A 88 -9.38 -9.46 2.10
CA PHE A 88 -8.18 -10.28 1.88
C PHE A 88 -7.01 -9.72 2.66
N CYS A 89 -6.28 -10.59 3.34
CA CYS A 89 -5.18 -10.19 4.23
C CYS A 89 -4.10 -11.26 4.32
N GLN A 90 -3.00 -10.94 4.96
CA GLN A 90 -2.04 -11.96 5.42
C GLN A 90 -2.62 -12.73 6.62
N PRO A 91 -2.21 -14.00 6.86
CA PRO A 91 -2.76 -14.82 7.94
C PRO A 91 -2.59 -14.20 9.32
N GLU A 92 -1.52 -13.50 9.55
CA GLU A 92 -1.16 -12.88 10.83
C GLU A 92 -2.15 -11.78 11.26
N ASP A 93 -2.90 -11.19 10.31
CA ASP A 93 -3.87 -10.12 10.56
C ASP A 93 -5.31 -10.63 10.70
N GLU A 94 -5.58 -11.92 10.43
CA GLU A 94 -6.94 -12.49 10.38
C GLU A 94 -7.71 -12.25 11.67
N GLU A 95 -7.14 -12.60 12.82
CA GLU A 95 -7.78 -12.49 14.12
C GLU A 95 -8.16 -11.03 14.41
N ARG A 96 -7.20 -10.11 14.22
CA ARG A 96 -7.41 -8.67 14.44
C ARG A 96 -8.55 -8.11 13.56
N LEU A 97 -8.61 -8.51 12.29
CA LEU A 97 -9.66 -8.05 11.38
C LEU A 97 -11.04 -8.60 11.75
N ARG A 98 -11.10 -9.85 12.21
CA ARG A 98 -12.34 -10.46 12.71
C ARG A 98 -12.83 -9.83 14.01
N ASP A 99 -11.91 -9.46 14.91
CA ASP A 99 -12.24 -8.80 16.17
C ASP A 99 -12.95 -7.44 15.97
N VAL A 100 -12.60 -6.73 14.88
CA VAL A 100 -13.32 -5.50 14.49
C VAL A 100 -14.54 -5.76 13.58
N GLY A 101 -14.93 -7.03 13.39
CA GLY A 101 -16.15 -7.46 12.72
C GLY A 101 -16.08 -7.47 11.19
N LEU A 102 -14.89 -7.52 10.61
CA LEU A 102 -14.68 -7.62 9.15
C LEU A 102 -14.67 -9.09 8.69
N ASP A 103 -15.10 -9.35 7.43
CA ASP A 103 -15.04 -10.69 6.80
C ASP A 103 -13.60 -11.00 6.34
N ALA A 104 -12.71 -11.23 7.31
CA ALA A 104 -11.30 -11.52 7.04
C ALA A 104 -11.10 -12.86 6.33
N ARG A 105 -10.41 -12.81 5.19
CA ARG A 105 -10.06 -13.96 4.34
C ARG A 105 -8.55 -14.02 4.16
N PRO A 106 -7.82 -14.77 4.99
CA PRO A 106 -6.37 -14.86 4.92
C PRO A 106 -5.91 -15.57 3.65
N ILE A 107 -4.82 -15.09 3.08
CA ILE A 107 -4.14 -15.69 1.93
C ILE A 107 -2.80 -16.24 2.40
N ASP A 108 -2.68 -17.58 2.52
CA ASP A 108 -1.40 -18.22 2.86
C ASP A 108 -0.38 -18.06 1.73
N ALA A 109 -0.70 -18.56 0.55
CA ALA A 109 0.14 -18.47 -0.64
C ALA A 109 -0.63 -17.89 -1.83
N SER A 110 -1.84 -18.39 -2.08
CA SER A 110 -2.72 -17.88 -3.12
C SER A 110 -4.18 -18.21 -2.84
N LEU A 111 -5.07 -17.41 -3.44
CA LEU A 111 -6.52 -17.57 -3.34
C LEU A 111 -7.16 -17.18 -4.67
N ASP A 112 -8.09 -18.03 -5.16
CA ASP A 112 -8.92 -17.68 -6.30
C ASP A 112 -10.17 -16.94 -5.84
N TRP A 113 -10.38 -15.76 -6.40
CA TRP A 113 -11.54 -14.93 -6.14
C TRP A 113 -12.21 -14.53 -7.47
N ASN A 114 -13.33 -15.16 -7.78
CA ASN A 114 -14.13 -14.88 -8.99
C ASN A 114 -13.31 -14.89 -10.30
N GLY A 115 -12.38 -15.83 -10.42
CA GLY A 115 -11.50 -15.98 -11.57
C GLY A 115 -10.30 -15.03 -11.60
N LEU A 116 -10.03 -14.35 -10.51
CA LEU A 116 -8.81 -13.60 -10.24
C LEU A 116 -8.00 -14.34 -9.19
N THR A 117 -6.76 -14.70 -9.49
CA THR A 117 -5.88 -15.32 -8.49
C THR A 117 -5.06 -14.24 -7.80
N LEU A 118 -5.18 -14.18 -6.47
CA LEU A 118 -4.36 -13.36 -5.60
C LEU A 118 -3.22 -14.21 -5.06
N HIS A 119 -1.98 -13.80 -5.27
CA HIS A 119 -0.80 -14.43 -4.69
C HIS A 119 -0.22 -13.54 -3.61
N ARG A 120 -0.03 -14.07 -2.39
CA ARG A 120 0.75 -13.40 -1.36
C ARG A 120 2.23 -13.60 -1.65
N VAL A 121 3.00 -12.54 -1.53
CA VAL A 121 4.44 -12.53 -1.76
C VAL A 121 5.15 -11.85 -0.58
N PRO A 122 6.44 -12.16 -0.33
CA PRO A 122 7.15 -11.58 0.79
C PRO A 122 7.37 -10.08 0.62
N ALA A 123 7.37 -9.36 1.74
CA ALA A 123 7.77 -7.97 1.86
C ALA A 123 8.72 -7.79 3.05
N GLN A 124 9.51 -6.70 3.07
CA GLN A 124 10.47 -6.42 4.12
C GLN A 124 10.43 -4.93 4.47
N HIS A 125 9.84 -4.61 5.63
CA HIS A 125 9.63 -3.24 6.09
C HIS A 125 10.85 -2.70 6.84
N GLY A 126 11.88 -2.33 6.07
CA GLY A 126 13.18 -1.90 6.58
C GLY A 126 14.21 -3.03 6.68
N PHE A 127 15.22 -2.86 7.53
CA PHE A 127 16.33 -3.80 7.71
C PHE A 127 16.61 -4.09 9.19
N GLY A 128 17.18 -5.27 9.47
CA GLY A 128 17.61 -5.67 10.81
C GLY A 128 16.48 -5.63 11.85
N ALA A 129 16.76 -5.14 13.03
CA ALA A 129 15.80 -5.11 14.16
C ALA A 129 14.54 -4.28 13.88
N VAL A 130 14.64 -3.27 13.00
CA VAL A 130 13.47 -2.46 12.60
C VAL A 130 12.52 -3.31 11.76
N ALA A 131 13.03 -4.09 10.80
CA ALA A 131 12.20 -4.98 10.01
C ALA A 131 11.51 -6.05 10.86
N GLU A 132 12.18 -6.57 11.89
CA GLU A 132 11.59 -7.53 12.85
C GLU A 132 10.47 -6.89 13.67
N ALA A 133 10.65 -5.63 14.09
CA ALA A 133 9.67 -4.90 14.90
C ALA A 133 8.43 -4.47 14.10
N LEU A 134 8.58 -4.21 12.79
CA LEU A 134 7.49 -3.80 11.89
C LEU A 134 6.80 -4.98 11.19
N ALA A 135 7.33 -6.20 11.31
CA ALA A 135 6.72 -7.41 10.74
C ALA A 135 5.48 -7.84 11.57
N PRO A 136 4.56 -8.61 10.95
CA PRO A 136 4.59 -9.09 9.56
C PRO A 136 4.06 -8.09 8.55
N VAL A 137 4.58 -8.14 7.32
CA VAL A 137 4.12 -7.38 6.16
C VAL A 137 4.12 -8.25 4.91
N SER A 138 3.23 -7.99 3.96
CA SER A 138 3.12 -8.77 2.73
C SER A 138 2.88 -7.88 1.52
N GLY A 139 3.40 -8.32 0.36
CA GLY A 139 2.94 -7.84 -0.93
C GLY A 139 1.95 -8.82 -1.56
N PHE A 140 1.31 -8.40 -2.66
CA PHE A 140 0.36 -9.24 -3.39
C PHE A 140 0.53 -9.10 -4.89
N VAL A 141 0.33 -10.20 -5.62
CA VAL A 141 0.27 -10.19 -7.09
C VAL A 141 -1.12 -10.64 -7.53
N LEU A 142 -1.73 -9.82 -8.40
CA LEU A 142 -3.05 -10.04 -8.98
C LEU A 142 -2.94 -9.90 -10.51
N ASP A 143 -3.12 -10.98 -11.27
CA ASP A 143 -2.87 -10.98 -12.72
C ASP A 143 -1.47 -10.42 -13.04
N GLU A 144 -1.41 -9.30 -13.77
CA GLU A 144 -0.17 -8.59 -14.15
C GLU A 144 0.20 -7.42 -13.20
N LEU A 145 -0.53 -7.27 -12.08
CA LEU A 145 -0.32 -6.21 -11.09
C LEU A 145 0.39 -6.75 -9.85
N TYR A 146 1.51 -6.14 -9.49
CA TYR A 146 2.18 -6.33 -8.21
C TYR A 146 1.92 -5.14 -7.28
N ILE A 147 1.36 -5.40 -6.09
CA ILE A 147 1.21 -4.45 -5.00
C ILE A 147 2.29 -4.78 -3.98
N ALA A 148 3.28 -3.92 -3.86
CA ALA A 148 4.47 -4.22 -3.06
C ALA A 148 4.21 -4.17 -1.54
N GLY A 149 3.25 -3.33 -1.08
CA GLY A 149 3.08 -3.01 0.33
C GLY A 149 4.27 -2.23 0.88
N ASP A 150 4.42 -2.23 2.20
CA ASP A 150 5.57 -1.59 2.83
C ASP A 150 6.78 -2.51 2.78
N THR A 151 7.65 -2.23 1.84
CA THR A 151 8.90 -2.96 1.61
C THR A 151 9.99 -2.03 1.10
N VAL A 152 11.23 -2.36 1.41
CA VAL A 152 12.43 -1.85 0.74
C VAL A 152 12.76 -2.75 -0.45
N TRP A 153 13.67 -2.32 -1.34
CA TRP A 153 14.24 -3.22 -2.33
C TRP A 153 15.15 -4.25 -1.68
N TYR A 154 14.86 -5.54 -1.90
CA TYR A 154 15.65 -6.68 -1.44
C TYR A 154 15.41 -7.89 -2.36
N ASP A 155 16.08 -9.00 -2.09
CA ASP A 155 15.99 -10.21 -2.94
C ASP A 155 14.55 -10.73 -3.10
N GLY A 156 13.71 -10.66 -2.07
CA GLY A 156 12.32 -11.13 -2.17
C GLY A 156 11.48 -10.31 -3.17
N VAL A 157 11.71 -9.00 -3.29
CA VAL A 157 11.06 -8.16 -4.32
C VAL A 157 11.56 -8.53 -5.71
N ARG A 158 12.89 -8.70 -5.86
CA ARG A 158 13.50 -9.13 -7.12
C ARG A 158 12.95 -10.48 -7.58
N GLU A 159 12.92 -11.48 -6.70
CA GLU A 159 12.40 -12.82 -6.98
C GLU A 159 10.90 -12.82 -7.31
N THR A 160 10.13 -11.96 -6.65
CA THR A 160 8.72 -11.75 -6.97
C THR A 160 8.53 -11.24 -8.40
N ILE A 161 9.31 -10.22 -8.79
CA ILE A 161 9.26 -9.66 -10.14
C ILE A 161 9.71 -10.69 -11.18
N GLU A 162 10.79 -11.42 -10.93
CA GLU A 162 11.29 -12.48 -11.82
C GLU A 162 10.30 -13.64 -11.98
N ARG A 163 9.59 -14.00 -10.92
CA ARG A 163 8.64 -15.13 -10.92
C ARG A 163 7.33 -14.80 -11.59
N PHE A 164 6.78 -13.61 -11.35
CA PHE A 164 5.43 -13.26 -11.79
C PHE A 164 5.41 -12.36 -13.03
N GLU A 165 6.57 -11.77 -13.40
CA GLU A 165 6.73 -10.88 -14.55
C GLU A 165 5.62 -9.81 -14.64
N PRO A 166 5.34 -9.04 -13.55
CA PRO A 166 4.24 -8.09 -13.54
C PRO A 166 4.49 -6.99 -14.57
N ARG A 167 3.43 -6.56 -15.24
CA ARG A 167 3.50 -5.41 -16.14
C ARG A 167 3.36 -4.07 -15.42
N ILE A 168 2.73 -4.12 -14.23
CA ILE A 168 2.47 -2.96 -13.40
C ILE A 168 2.91 -3.29 -11.97
N ALA A 169 3.65 -2.40 -11.34
CA ALA A 169 3.94 -2.45 -9.91
C ALA A 169 3.42 -1.18 -9.23
N VAL A 170 2.64 -1.33 -8.17
CA VAL A 170 2.31 -0.26 -7.22
C VAL A 170 3.27 -0.39 -6.05
N VAL A 171 4.09 0.64 -5.83
CA VAL A 171 5.15 0.64 -4.82
C VAL A 171 5.00 1.81 -3.85
N ASN A 172 5.21 1.54 -2.56
CA ASN A 172 5.22 2.53 -1.51
C ASN A 172 6.59 3.23 -1.50
N ALA A 173 6.64 4.45 -2.07
CA ALA A 173 7.87 5.14 -2.46
C ALA A 173 8.16 6.41 -1.62
N GLY A 174 7.58 6.51 -0.42
CA GLY A 174 7.70 7.70 0.43
C GLY A 174 9.08 7.96 1.03
N GLY A 175 10.03 7.02 0.89
CA GLY A 175 11.35 7.14 1.52
C GLY A 175 11.23 7.31 3.03
N ALA A 176 10.29 6.58 3.64
CA ALA A 176 10.03 6.68 5.07
C ALA A 176 11.21 6.19 5.89
N SER A 177 11.49 6.89 6.98
CA SER A 177 12.55 6.50 7.92
C SER A 177 12.29 7.09 9.31
N PHE A 178 12.93 6.49 10.32
CA PHE A 178 13.06 7.04 11.66
C PHE A 178 14.28 7.98 11.74
N LEU A 179 14.48 8.64 12.89
CA LEU A 179 15.64 9.52 13.14
C LEU A 179 16.97 8.79 12.97
N GLU A 180 17.02 7.54 13.38
CA GLU A 180 18.18 6.68 13.23
C GLU A 180 17.80 5.44 12.41
N GLY A 181 18.66 5.05 11.48
CA GLY A 181 18.48 3.86 10.67
C GLY A 181 18.37 4.11 9.16
N SER A 182 18.03 3.06 8.45
CA SER A 182 17.81 3.05 7.02
C SER A 182 16.34 3.31 6.67
N LEU A 183 16.04 3.41 5.38
CA LEU A 183 14.67 3.46 4.90
C LEU A 183 13.88 2.23 5.33
N ILE A 184 12.60 2.42 5.57
CA ILE A 184 11.65 1.36 5.91
C ILE A 184 10.65 1.06 4.77
N VAL A 185 10.51 1.98 3.82
CA VAL A 185 9.84 1.77 2.53
C VAL A 185 10.75 2.26 1.40
N MET A 186 10.42 1.98 0.15
CA MET A 186 11.27 2.31 -1.00
C MET A 186 11.61 3.79 -1.09
N GLY A 187 12.88 4.06 -1.35
CA GLY A 187 13.42 5.35 -1.75
C GLY A 187 13.70 5.40 -3.26
N ILE A 188 14.39 6.46 -3.68
CA ILE A 188 14.71 6.71 -5.10
C ILE A 188 15.44 5.53 -5.75
N ASP A 189 16.46 4.99 -5.10
CA ASP A 189 17.28 3.92 -5.68
C ASP A 189 16.51 2.61 -5.77
N ASP A 190 15.65 2.32 -4.78
CA ASP A 190 14.76 1.16 -4.78
C ASP A 190 13.74 1.24 -5.93
N VAL A 191 13.13 2.41 -6.14
CA VAL A 191 12.20 2.64 -7.25
C VAL A 191 12.90 2.48 -8.61
N ARG A 192 14.15 2.90 -8.73
CA ARG A 192 14.96 2.68 -9.94
C ARG A 192 15.17 1.20 -10.25
N GLU A 193 15.42 0.39 -9.22
CA GLU A 193 15.59 -1.06 -9.37
C GLU A 193 14.29 -1.73 -9.87
N VAL A 194 13.14 -1.31 -9.34
CA VAL A 194 11.83 -1.78 -9.82
C VAL A 194 11.58 -1.31 -11.25
N ALA A 195 11.80 -0.03 -11.55
CA ALA A 195 11.57 0.57 -12.86
C ALA A 195 12.49 0.00 -13.98
N ALA A 196 13.63 -0.55 -13.61
CA ALA A 196 14.50 -1.26 -14.55
C ALA A 196 13.94 -2.64 -14.98
N ARG A 197 12.93 -3.17 -14.27
CA ARG A 197 12.43 -4.54 -14.43
C ARG A 197 10.95 -4.61 -14.76
N VAL A 198 10.16 -3.62 -14.33
CA VAL A 198 8.70 -3.59 -14.51
C VAL A 198 8.32 -2.47 -15.48
N PRO A 199 7.52 -2.74 -16.53
CA PRO A 199 7.19 -1.76 -17.57
C PRO A 199 6.50 -0.50 -17.04
N THR A 200 5.63 -0.63 -16.03
CA THR A 200 4.92 0.50 -15.43
C THR A 200 5.05 0.46 -13.91
N VAL A 201 5.66 1.48 -13.32
CA VAL A 201 5.77 1.62 -11.87
C VAL A 201 4.94 2.80 -11.40
N VAL A 202 3.94 2.51 -10.57
CA VAL A 202 3.05 3.50 -9.94
C VAL A 202 3.53 3.72 -8.51
N CYS A 203 4.00 4.93 -8.20
CA CYS A 203 4.55 5.29 -6.90
C CYS A 203 3.48 5.96 -6.04
N VAL A 204 3.22 5.37 -4.89
CA VAL A 204 2.25 5.82 -3.88
C VAL A 204 2.93 5.99 -2.53
N HIS A 205 2.16 6.26 -1.46
CA HIS A 205 2.68 6.42 -0.09
C HIS A 205 3.63 7.62 0.05
N LEU A 206 3.30 8.72 -0.63
CA LEU A 206 4.09 9.96 -0.65
C LEU A 206 3.34 11.09 0.06
N GLU A 207 4.08 11.90 0.85
CA GLU A 207 3.63 13.19 1.42
C GLU A 207 2.42 13.14 2.38
N ALA A 208 1.82 11.97 2.66
CA ALA A 208 0.64 11.86 3.51
C ALA A 208 0.96 11.55 4.98
N LEU A 209 2.22 11.23 5.30
CA LEU A 209 2.66 10.87 6.64
C LEU A 209 3.91 11.64 7.06
N ASN A 210 4.05 11.88 8.35
CA ASN A 210 5.11 12.68 8.92
C ASN A 210 6.52 12.09 8.77
N HIS A 211 6.66 10.81 8.50
CA HIS A 211 7.92 10.09 8.33
C HIS A 211 8.26 9.75 6.87
N CYS A 212 7.41 10.14 5.92
CA CYS A 212 7.68 10.03 4.48
C CYS A 212 8.34 11.32 4.00
N PHE A 213 9.66 11.26 3.76
CA PHE A 213 10.44 12.47 3.46
C PHE A 213 10.64 12.72 1.97
N LEU A 214 10.43 11.72 1.12
CA LEU A 214 10.55 11.87 -0.33
C LEU A 214 9.27 12.49 -0.91
N THR A 215 9.43 13.61 -1.60
CA THR A 215 8.34 14.28 -2.27
C THR A 215 8.09 13.74 -3.69
N ARG A 216 6.85 13.90 -4.18
CA ARG A 216 6.49 13.58 -5.57
C ARG A 216 7.41 14.29 -6.59
N ALA A 217 7.79 15.55 -6.32
CA ALA A 217 8.64 16.33 -7.21
C ALA A 217 10.09 15.79 -7.27
N GLU A 218 10.66 15.43 -6.12
CA GLU A 218 11.99 14.81 -6.05
C GLU A 218 12.03 13.45 -6.75
N LEU A 219 11.02 12.61 -6.49
CA LEU A 219 10.93 11.29 -7.12
C LEU A 219 10.75 11.42 -8.65
N ALA A 220 9.88 12.33 -9.12
CA ALA A 220 9.70 12.57 -10.56
C ALA A 220 10.96 13.04 -11.26
N ALA A 221 11.75 13.89 -10.61
CA ALA A 221 13.03 14.35 -11.13
C ALA A 221 14.08 13.23 -11.17
N ALA A 222 14.07 12.33 -10.18
CA ALA A 222 15.05 11.27 -10.03
C ALA A 222 14.75 10.01 -10.87
N VAL A 223 13.44 9.73 -11.11
CA VAL A 223 12.96 8.56 -11.87
C VAL A 223 11.91 9.00 -12.91
N PRO A 224 12.33 9.60 -14.03
CA PRO A 224 11.42 10.21 -15.01
C PRO A 224 10.39 9.26 -15.66
N GLY A 225 10.62 7.94 -15.56
CA GLY A 225 9.71 6.91 -16.11
C GLY A 225 8.65 6.43 -15.11
N ALA A 226 8.75 6.82 -13.84
CA ALA A 226 7.77 6.43 -12.84
C ALA A 226 6.47 7.24 -12.97
N VAL A 227 5.33 6.56 -12.77
CA VAL A 227 4.02 7.20 -12.72
C VAL A 227 3.75 7.59 -11.26
N ILE A 228 3.56 8.87 -10.99
CA ILE A 228 3.40 9.41 -9.64
C ILE A 228 2.07 10.17 -9.58
N PRO A 229 0.95 9.47 -9.27
CA PRO A 229 -0.37 10.09 -9.26
C PRO A 229 -0.54 11.09 -8.12
N ARG A 230 -1.42 12.07 -8.34
CA ARG A 230 -1.95 12.94 -7.28
C ARG A 230 -3.06 12.22 -6.53
N ASP A 231 -3.32 12.67 -5.30
CA ASP A 231 -4.47 12.18 -4.55
C ASP A 231 -5.78 12.47 -5.31
N GLY A 232 -6.63 11.47 -5.46
CA GLY A 232 -7.84 11.49 -6.29
C GLY A 232 -7.62 11.21 -7.77
N GLU A 233 -6.39 11.09 -8.26
CA GLU A 233 -6.11 10.84 -9.68
C GLU A 233 -6.35 9.37 -10.05
N THR A 234 -6.99 9.18 -11.21
CA THR A 234 -7.24 7.86 -11.81
C THR A 234 -6.36 7.65 -13.04
N LEU A 235 -5.60 6.58 -13.02
CA LEU A 235 -4.78 6.10 -14.12
C LEU A 235 -5.52 5.01 -14.91
N SER A 236 -5.39 5.03 -16.23
CA SER A 236 -5.80 3.91 -17.12
C SER A 236 -4.54 3.20 -17.58
N VAL A 237 -4.31 2.00 -17.12
CA VAL A 237 -3.12 1.18 -17.35
C VAL A 237 -3.48 -0.18 -17.92
#